data_2017e65d2c013db81d6c5aedcc93bc40
#
_entry.id   2017e65d2c013db81d6c5aedcc93bc40
#
_cell.length_a   1.000
_cell.length_b   1.000
_cell.length_c   1.000
_cell.angle_alpha   90.00
_cell.angle_beta   90.00
_cell.angle_gamma   90.00
#
_symmetry.space_group_name_H-M   'P 1'
#
loop_
_entity.id
_entity.type
_entity.pdbx_description
1 polymer ?
#
loop_
_entity_poly.entity_id
_entity_poly.type
_entity_poly.pdbx_seq_one_letter_code
_entity_poly.pdbx_strand_id
1 'polypeptide(L)'
;MDGMAATVTPPRGMRDFLPAEKARREHALGVIRGVYSSHGFDEIETPVMEDASRLHAGLGGDNEKLAFAVMKRGITPDDLTAAATSGDALSLADLGLRYDLTVPLARFYATHRAALPPVFRSIQIAPVWRAERPQKGRYRQFVQCDIDIIGEAGPLAELELLTATVATLDALGLGGCTIRLNDRRVLQGILGSWGVAEELRERALITIDKLDKIGTGGVAAELRDLGIVDDGADVAAELEALTTADWHLYDGVVPPPTWLDRDAYADLLALRQTMPHAKIEFDPTLVRGMGYYTGTIFEIAHPDFGYSLGGGGRYDGMIGRFLGQDVPACGFSIGFERIVDLLAVRDEGRPRSVVLVYDPAVEPATLLKLKHELVASGTRVRFERRVKNARALFERVTADGFDAVANVTLETTDAASLAFRDLTA
;
A
#
# COMPACT_ATOMS: atom_id res chain seq x y z
N MET A 1 16.21 44.88 -4.73
CA MET A 1 16.07 43.46 -5.14
C MET A 1 15.20 42.81 -4.13
N ASP A 2 13.91 42.80 -4.41
CA ASP A 2 12.93 42.08 -3.58
C ASP A 2 13.19 40.59 -3.74
N GLY A 3 13.83 40.02 -2.72
CA GLY A 3 13.95 38.57 -2.61
C GLY A 3 12.58 37.96 -2.35
N MET A 4 11.93 37.45 -3.40
CA MET A 4 10.79 36.56 -3.21
C MET A 4 11.24 35.44 -2.26
N ALA A 5 10.62 35.39 -1.08
CA ALA A 5 10.87 34.28 -0.15
C ALA A 5 10.63 32.98 -0.90
N ALA A 6 11.65 32.12 -0.93
CA ALA A 6 11.53 30.81 -1.57
C ALA A 6 10.35 30.06 -0.94
N THR A 7 9.43 29.55 -1.75
CA THR A 7 8.29 28.79 -1.28
C THR A 7 8.82 27.56 -0.57
N VAL A 8 8.58 27.48 0.73
CA VAL A 8 8.98 26.31 1.55
C VAL A 8 7.92 25.24 1.35
N THR A 9 8.29 24.16 0.64
CA THR A 9 7.41 23.02 0.33
C THR A 9 8.14 21.71 0.63
N PRO A 10 7.42 20.62 0.92
CA PRO A 10 8.05 19.30 1.02
C PRO A 10 8.70 18.88 -0.30
N PRO A 11 9.61 17.91 -0.30
CA PRO A 11 10.22 17.37 -1.51
C PRO A 11 9.17 16.93 -2.53
N ARG A 12 9.47 17.10 -3.82
CA ARG A 12 8.53 16.78 -4.89
C ARG A 12 8.00 15.35 -4.81
N GLY A 13 6.68 15.20 -4.74
CA GLY A 13 6.00 13.90 -4.65
C GLY A 13 5.91 13.33 -3.24
N MET A 14 6.33 14.09 -2.23
CA MET A 14 6.14 13.79 -0.81
C MET A 14 5.16 14.78 -0.19
N ARG A 15 4.58 14.43 0.96
CA ARG A 15 3.53 15.24 1.60
C ARG A 15 3.79 15.37 3.10
N ASP A 16 3.43 16.53 3.64
CA ASP A 16 3.18 16.72 5.06
C ASP A 16 1.69 16.42 5.34
N PHE A 17 1.39 15.97 6.54
CA PHE A 17 0.03 15.69 6.99
C PHE A 17 -0.30 16.58 8.18
N LEU A 18 -1.33 17.37 8.06
CA LEU A 18 -1.86 18.17 9.16
C LEU A 18 -2.50 17.28 10.23
N PRO A 19 -2.65 17.75 11.48
CA PRO A 19 -3.11 16.92 12.60
C PRO A 19 -4.41 16.14 12.33
N ALA A 20 -5.40 16.75 11.67
CA ALA A 20 -6.66 16.08 11.35
C ALA A 20 -6.48 14.96 10.31
N GLU A 21 -5.68 15.22 9.27
CA GLU A 21 -5.32 14.18 8.27
C GLU A 21 -4.52 13.05 8.91
N LYS A 22 -3.55 13.41 9.77
CA LYS A 22 -2.75 12.40 10.49
C LYS A 22 -3.63 11.54 11.39
N ALA A 23 -4.57 12.13 12.13
CA ALA A 23 -5.50 11.39 12.99
C ALA A 23 -6.36 10.38 12.18
N ARG A 24 -6.88 10.78 11.00
CA ARG A 24 -7.61 9.88 10.10
C ARG A 24 -6.74 8.72 9.63
N ARG A 25 -5.50 9.00 9.26
CA ARG A 25 -4.52 7.98 8.86
C ARG A 25 -4.25 6.98 9.98
N GLU A 26 -4.02 7.46 11.21
CA GLU A 26 -3.77 6.60 12.36
C GLU A 26 -4.98 5.73 12.72
N HIS A 27 -6.20 6.28 12.60
CA HIS A 27 -7.41 5.49 12.76
C HIS A 27 -7.47 4.33 11.76
N ALA A 28 -7.27 4.61 10.47
CA ALA A 28 -7.24 3.58 9.42
C ALA A 28 -6.15 2.53 9.67
N LEU A 29 -4.93 2.95 10.04
CA LEU A 29 -3.85 2.04 10.39
C LEU A 29 -4.21 1.17 11.60
N GLY A 30 -4.88 1.75 12.60
CA GLY A 30 -5.35 1.03 13.79
C GLY A 30 -6.36 -0.07 13.43
N VAL A 31 -7.32 0.23 12.55
CA VAL A 31 -8.30 -0.76 12.06
C VAL A 31 -7.60 -1.89 11.29
N ILE A 32 -6.74 -1.54 10.31
CA ILE A 32 -5.99 -2.51 9.50
C ILE A 32 -5.17 -3.43 10.41
N ARG A 33 -4.38 -2.87 11.32
CA ARG A 33 -3.54 -3.62 12.26
C ARG A 33 -4.37 -4.54 13.15
N GLY A 34 -5.49 -4.02 13.69
CA GLY A 34 -6.39 -4.79 14.56
C GLY A 34 -7.00 -5.99 13.86
N VAL A 35 -7.50 -5.82 12.62
CA VAL A 35 -8.07 -6.92 11.83
C VAL A 35 -6.99 -7.94 11.48
N TYR A 36 -5.84 -7.52 10.96
CA TYR A 36 -4.76 -8.44 10.60
C TYR A 36 -4.26 -9.25 11.81
N SER A 37 -4.08 -8.60 12.96
CA SER A 37 -3.69 -9.29 14.18
C SER A 37 -4.75 -10.30 14.64
N SER A 38 -6.06 -10.01 14.50
CA SER A 38 -7.13 -10.94 14.83
C SER A 38 -7.19 -12.15 13.89
N HIS A 39 -6.62 -12.03 12.68
CA HIS A 39 -6.43 -13.13 11.73
C HIS A 39 -5.12 -13.91 11.95
N GLY A 40 -4.38 -13.64 13.03
CA GLY A 40 -3.18 -14.40 13.42
C GLY A 40 -1.88 -13.96 12.74
N PHE A 41 -1.85 -12.75 12.22
CA PHE A 41 -0.61 -12.16 11.69
C PHE A 41 0.13 -11.36 12.77
N ASP A 42 1.44 -11.50 12.82
CA ASP A 42 2.33 -10.83 13.76
C ASP A 42 3.07 -9.66 13.10
N GLU A 43 3.06 -8.49 13.76
CA GLU A 43 3.71 -7.30 13.22
C GLU A 43 5.23 -7.35 13.40
N ILE A 44 5.96 -7.08 12.32
CA ILE A 44 7.42 -6.95 12.32
C ILE A 44 7.83 -5.56 11.86
N GLU A 45 9.06 -5.18 12.17
CA GLU A 45 9.67 -3.96 11.69
C GLU A 45 11.03 -4.26 11.05
N THR A 46 11.29 -3.66 9.91
CA THR A 46 12.56 -3.75 9.19
C THR A 46 13.17 -2.36 9.00
N PRO A 47 14.49 -2.23 8.85
CA PRO A 47 15.13 -0.95 8.60
C PRO A 47 14.54 -0.23 7.37
N VAL A 48 14.56 1.09 7.41
CA VAL A 48 14.13 1.97 6.30
C VAL A 48 15.08 1.88 5.12
N MET A 49 16.35 1.61 5.39
CA MET A 49 17.42 1.45 4.40
C MET A 49 17.87 -0.01 4.31
N GLU A 50 18.12 -0.46 3.11
CA GLU A 50 18.70 -1.77 2.80
C GLU A 50 19.99 -1.58 2.00
N ASP A 51 20.85 -2.62 1.96
CA ASP A 51 22.01 -2.65 1.08
C ASP A 51 21.58 -2.37 -0.37
N ALA A 52 22.24 -1.45 -1.06
CA ALA A 52 21.94 -1.11 -2.45
C ALA A 52 21.97 -2.34 -3.36
N SER A 53 22.94 -3.24 -3.16
CA SER A 53 23.05 -4.50 -3.89
C SER A 53 21.82 -5.39 -3.77
N ARG A 54 21.13 -5.38 -2.62
CA ARG A 54 19.90 -6.18 -2.39
C ARG A 54 18.67 -5.55 -3.03
N LEU A 55 18.59 -4.23 -3.02
CA LEU A 55 17.51 -3.50 -3.68
C LEU A 55 17.59 -3.60 -5.21
N HIS A 56 18.79 -3.76 -5.76
CA HIS A 56 19.05 -3.89 -7.19
C HIS A 56 19.23 -5.35 -7.66
N ALA A 57 19.28 -6.34 -6.75
CA ALA A 57 19.52 -7.74 -7.09
C ALA A 57 18.32 -8.39 -7.78
N GLY A 58 18.17 -8.13 -9.08
CA GLY A 58 17.45 -9.04 -9.97
C GLY A 58 15.94 -9.16 -9.76
N LEU A 59 15.27 -8.10 -9.30
CA LEU A 59 13.79 -8.04 -9.31
C LEU A 59 13.23 -7.80 -10.72
N GLY A 60 14.12 -7.70 -11.71
CA GLY A 60 13.79 -7.55 -13.13
C GLY A 60 13.34 -6.14 -13.51
N GLY A 61 13.87 -5.64 -14.63
CA GLY A 61 13.35 -4.49 -15.35
C GLY A 61 13.42 -3.15 -14.60
N ASP A 62 12.32 -2.40 -14.65
CA ASP A 62 12.29 -1.02 -14.14
C ASP A 62 12.25 -0.89 -12.60
N ASN A 63 12.08 -1.99 -11.86
CA ASN A 63 12.02 -1.96 -10.40
C ASN A 63 13.35 -1.50 -9.77
N GLU A 64 14.47 -1.82 -10.40
CA GLU A 64 15.79 -1.36 -9.96
C GLU A 64 15.94 0.16 -10.02
N LYS A 65 15.19 0.82 -10.92
CA LYS A 65 15.16 2.27 -11.07
C LYS A 65 14.28 2.97 -10.04
N LEU A 66 13.51 2.22 -9.25
CA LEU A 66 12.60 2.77 -8.25
C LEU A 66 13.30 3.21 -6.97
N ALA A 67 14.43 2.60 -6.61
CA ALA A 67 15.11 2.87 -5.36
C ALA A 67 15.76 4.26 -5.36
N PHE A 68 15.60 4.99 -4.25
CA PHE A 68 16.44 6.13 -3.95
C PHE A 68 17.78 5.63 -3.39
N ALA A 69 18.85 5.90 -4.08
CA ALA A 69 20.20 5.57 -3.64
C ALA A 69 20.69 6.53 -2.54
N VAL A 70 21.35 5.98 -1.54
CA VAL A 70 21.99 6.74 -0.46
C VAL A 70 23.50 6.68 -0.66
N MET A 71 24.11 7.84 -0.80
CA MET A 71 25.54 7.95 -1.08
C MET A 71 26.38 7.42 0.08
N LYS A 72 27.48 6.75 -0.23
CA LYS A 72 28.50 6.33 0.74
C LYS A 72 29.02 7.50 1.55
N ARG A 73 29.36 7.24 2.80
CA ARG A 73 30.14 8.19 3.58
C ARG A 73 31.60 8.13 3.16
N GLY A 74 32.25 9.30 3.11
CA GLY A 74 33.69 9.37 2.82
C GLY A 74 34.08 9.10 1.36
N ILE A 75 33.21 9.47 0.40
CA ILE A 75 33.50 9.42 -1.04
C ILE A 75 34.77 10.24 -1.31
N THR A 76 35.70 9.62 -2.00
CA THR A 76 36.99 10.23 -2.40
C THR A 76 36.93 10.75 -3.85
N PRO A 77 37.87 11.61 -4.26
CA PRO A 77 38.01 12.01 -5.67
C PRO A 77 38.24 10.83 -6.62
N ASP A 78 38.90 9.77 -6.13
CA ASP A 78 39.13 8.56 -6.92
C ASP A 78 37.82 7.78 -7.16
N ASP A 79 36.92 7.67 -6.15
CA ASP A 79 35.60 7.08 -6.31
C ASP A 79 34.77 7.83 -7.37
N LEU A 80 34.79 9.17 -7.33
CA LEU A 80 34.09 9.99 -8.32
C LEU A 80 34.65 9.78 -9.73
N THR A 81 35.99 9.70 -9.87
CA THR A 81 36.65 9.45 -11.15
C THR A 81 36.31 8.06 -11.68
N ALA A 82 36.29 7.05 -10.82
CA ALA A 82 35.95 5.68 -11.18
C ALA A 82 34.50 5.59 -11.64
N ALA A 83 33.54 6.17 -10.91
CA ALA A 83 32.14 6.22 -11.27
C ALA A 83 31.88 6.94 -12.60
N ALA A 84 32.57 8.06 -12.83
CA ALA A 84 32.50 8.81 -14.10
C ALA A 84 33.06 8.00 -15.28
N THR A 85 34.14 7.25 -15.05
CA THR A 85 34.81 6.45 -16.09
C THR A 85 33.97 5.21 -16.46
N SER A 86 33.39 4.57 -15.48
CA SER A 86 32.53 3.39 -15.69
C SER A 86 31.09 3.74 -16.16
N GLY A 87 30.66 4.99 -15.96
CA GLY A 87 29.27 5.42 -16.17
C GLY A 87 28.30 4.86 -15.12
N ASP A 88 28.83 4.25 -14.05
CA ASP A 88 28.04 3.64 -12.96
C ASP A 88 27.94 4.58 -11.75
N ALA A 89 26.92 5.43 -11.74
CA ALA A 89 26.65 6.33 -10.62
C ALA A 89 26.23 5.57 -9.34
N LEU A 90 25.67 4.35 -9.45
CA LEU A 90 25.24 3.55 -8.31
C LEU A 90 26.43 3.00 -7.51
N SER A 91 27.61 2.92 -8.11
CA SER A 91 28.86 2.60 -7.40
C SER A 91 29.22 3.56 -6.26
N LEU A 92 28.63 4.77 -6.26
CA LEU A 92 28.75 5.77 -5.17
C LEU A 92 27.78 5.56 -4.01
N ALA A 93 26.87 4.59 -4.10
CA ALA A 93 25.90 4.26 -3.07
C ALA A 93 26.20 2.87 -2.48
N ASP A 94 26.03 2.71 -1.18
CA ASP A 94 26.09 1.44 -0.47
C ASP A 94 24.73 1.04 0.12
N LEU A 95 23.85 1.99 0.31
CA LEU A 95 22.51 1.82 0.81
C LEU A 95 21.47 2.44 -0.14
N GLY A 96 20.21 2.05 0.02
CA GLY A 96 19.08 2.70 -0.64
C GLY A 96 17.86 2.71 0.28
N LEU A 97 16.91 3.61 0.00
CA LEU A 97 15.61 3.59 0.66
C LEU A 97 14.78 2.44 0.09
N ARG A 98 14.14 1.67 0.96
CA ARG A 98 13.25 0.58 0.53
C ARG A 98 12.11 1.12 -0.33
N TYR A 99 11.86 0.51 -1.47
CA TYR A 99 10.79 0.88 -2.39
C TYR A 99 9.55 -0.03 -2.26
N ASP A 100 9.68 -1.13 -1.53
CA ASP A 100 8.62 -2.04 -1.07
C ASP A 100 8.97 -2.62 0.30
N LEU A 101 8.10 -3.47 0.84
CA LEU A 101 8.34 -4.18 2.10
C LEU A 101 8.67 -5.67 1.87
N THR A 102 8.52 -6.19 0.65
CA THR A 102 8.78 -7.60 0.32
C THR A 102 10.27 -7.94 0.33
N VAL A 103 11.13 -7.05 -0.23
CA VAL A 103 12.60 -7.25 -0.20
C VAL A 103 13.14 -7.25 1.23
N PRO A 104 12.78 -6.26 2.08
CA PRO A 104 13.13 -6.30 3.50
C PRO A 104 12.61 -7.53 4.24
N LEU A 105 11.38 -8.00 3.93
CA LEU A 105 10.82 -9.21 4.53
C LEU A 105 11.61 -10.45 4.16
N ALA A 106 11.96 -10.61 2.88
CA ALA A 106 12.75 -11.75 2.42
C ALA A 106 14.11 -11.82 3.12
N ARG A 107 14.79 -10.68 3.25
CA ARG A 107 16.04 -10.59 4.03
C ARG A 107 15.80 -10.89 5.50
N PHE A 108 14.74 -10.33 6.12
CA PHE A 108 14.37 -10.57 7.52
C PHE A 108 14.15 -12.05 7.77
N TYR A 109 13.32 -12.71 6.93
CA TYR A 109 13.07 -14.13 7.04
C TYR A 109 14.34 -14.96 6.90
N ALA A 110 15.19 -14.67 5.90
CA ALA A 110 16.46 -15.35 5.71
C ALA A 110 17.39 -15.25 6.93
N THR A 111 17.38 -14.09 7.60
CA THR A 111 18.21 -13.83 8.79
C THR A 111 17.67 -14.54 10.03
N HIS A 112 16.35 -14.57 10.21
CA HIS A 112 15.72 -14.96 11.47
C HIS A 112 14.95 -16.27 11.43
N ARG A 113 14.95 -17.00 10.30
CA ARG A 113 14.10 -18.19 10.08
C ARG A 113 14.16 -19.24 11.20
N ALA A 114 15.31 -19.38 11.87
CA ALA A 114 15.45 -20.34 12.97
C ALA A 114 14.66 -19.96 14.24
N ALA A 115 14.27 -18.71 14.37
CA ALA A 115 13.46 -18.19 15.48
C ALA A 115 11.98 -18.00 15.09
N LEU A 116 11.64 -18.19 13.81
CA LEU A 116 10.28 -18.03 13.30
C LEU A 116 9.55 -19.36 13.22
N PRO A 117 8.21 -19.38 13.29
CA PRO A 117 7.43 -20.60 13.08
C PRO A 117 7.59 -21.11 11.64
N PRO A 118 7.39 -22.43 11.41
CA PRO A 118 7.50 -23.02 10.06
C PRO A 118 6.60 -22.36 9.03
N VAL A 119 5.38 -21.96 9.42
CA VAL A 119 4.50 -21.08 8.63
C VAL A 119 4.42 -19.75 9.34
N PHE A 120 5.10 -18.78 8.78
CA PHE A 120 5.22 -17.45 9.36
C PHE A 120 4.23 -16.48 8.70
N ARG A 121 3.41 -15.83 9.53
CA ARG A 121 2.42 -14.83 9.12
C ARG A 121 2.87 -13.47 9.62
N SER A 122 3.18 -12.55 8.70
CA SER A 122 3.72 -11.23 9.06
C SER A 122 2.80 -10.09 8.66
N ILE A 123 2.81 -9.03 9.46
CA ILE A 123 2.32 -7.70 9.11
C ILE A 123 3.53 -6.79 9.00
N GLN A 124 3.58 -6.00 7.93
CA GLN A 124 4.46 -4.85 7.84
C GLN A 124 3.66 -3.61 7.45
N ILE A 125 3.63 -2.60 8.33
CA ILE A 125 2.99 -1.31 8.07
C ILE A 125 4.06 -0.24 8.17
N ALA A 126 4.51 0.25 7.02
CA ALA A 126 5.62 1.18 7.01
C ALA A 126 5.69 2.05 5.73
N PRO A 127 6.38 3.20 5.79
CA PRO A 127 6.62 4.00 4.61
C PRO A 127 7.64 3.34 3.67
N VAL A 128 7.41 3.54 2.38
CA VAL A 128 8.32 3.17 1.28
C VAL A 128 8.52 4.35 0.34
N TRP A 129 9.61 4.31 -0.45
CA TRP A 129 10.00 5.41 -1.32
C TRP A 129 10.23 4.93 -2.74
N ARG A 130 9.58 5.57 -3.72
CA ARG A 130 9.76 5.26 -5.15
C ARG A 130 10.16 6.50 -5.93
N ALA A 131 11.23 6.40 -6.68
CA ALA A 131 11.76 7.50 -7.50
C ALA A 131 10.93 7.82 -8.76
N GLU A 132 9.73 7.25 -8.86
CA GLU A 132 8.80 7.45 -9.97
C GLU A 132 8.38 8.92 -10.17
N ARG A 133 7.85 9.21 -11.36
CA ARG A 133 7.23 10.50 -11.63
C ARG A 133 5.92 10.63 -10.82
N PRO A 134 5.81 11.64 -9.94
CA PRO A 134 4.59 11.83 -9.15
C PRO A 134 3.40 12.18 -10.03
N GLN A 135 2.24 11.61 -9.68
CA GLN A 135 0.95 11.93 -10.30
C GLN A 135 -0.17 11.73 -9.27
N LYS A 136 -1.41 12.11 -9.59
CA LYS A 136 -2.54 11.92 -8.67
C LYS A 136 -2.66 10.46 -8.23
N GLY A 137 -2.67 10.20 -6.92
CA GLY A 137 -2.71 8.86 -6.33
C GLY A 137 -1.38 8.08 -6.38
N ARG A 138 -0.29 8.68 -6.91
CA ARG A 138 1.07 8.13 -6.87
C ARG A 138 2.04 9.12 -6.27
N TYR A 139 2.53 8.77 -5.10
CA TYR A 139 3.49 9.57 -4.34
C TYR A 139 4.85 8.89 -4.34
N ARG A 140 5.90 9.69 -4.13
CA ARG A 140 7.26 9.19 -3.95
C ARG A 140 7.52 8.62 -2.56
N GLN A 141 6.71 9.02 -1.59
CA GLN A 141 6.67 8.45 -0.24
C GLN A 141 5.22 8.11 0.08
N PHE A 142 4.97 6.87 0.47
CA PHE A 142 3.64 6.39 0.82
C PHE A 142 3.76 5.21 1.79
N VAL A 143 2.67 4.88 2.48
CA VAL A 143 2.62 3.73 3.40
C VAL A 143 2.12 2.50 2.65
N GLN A 144 2.79 1.37 2.82
CA GLN A 144 2.28 0.04 2.50
C GLN A 144 1.77 -0.62 3.79
N CYS A 145 0.68 -1.37 3.66
CA CYS A 145 0.11 -2.20 4.70
C CYS A 145 0.08 -3.63 4.16
N ASP A 146 1.16 -4.35 4.39
CA ASP A 146 1.42 -5.66 3.81
C ASP A 146 1.18 -6.75 4.83
N ILE A 147 0.56 -7.84 4.39
CA ILE A 147 0.51 -9.12 5.08
C ILE A 147 1.08 -10.20 4.18
N ASP A 148 1.88 -11.07 4.76
CA ASP A 148 2.57 -12.15 4.04
C ASP A 148 2.53 -13.45 4.84
N ILE A 149 2.43 -14.56 4.12
CA ILE A 149 2.55 -15.91 4.66
C ILE A 149 3.71 -16.60 3.97
N ILE A 150 4.68 -17.04 4.76
CA ILE A 150 5.89 -17.73 4.28
C ILE A 150 5.92 -19.15 4.86
N GLY A 151 6.15 -20.14 4.03
CA GLY A 151 6.24 -21.55 4.42
C GLY A 151 5.00 -22.39 4.13
N GLU A 152 3.88 -21.77 3.64
CA GLU A 152 2.67 -22.49 3.25
C GLU A 152 2.60 -22.65 1.72
N ALA A 153 2.72 -23.87 1.25
CA ALA A 153 2.73 -24.20 -0.18
C ALA A 153 1.31 -24.35 -0.77
N GLY A 154 0.32 -24.66 0.08
CA GLY A 154 -1.06 -24.91 -0.34
C GLY A 154 -1.87 -23.62 -0.50
N PRO A 155 -3.15 -23.75 -0.93
CA PRO A 155 -4.05 -22.62 -1.16
C PRO A 155 -4.50 -21.92 0.12
N LEU A 156 -4.13 -22.45 1.30
CA LEU A 156 -4.48 -21.85 2.58
C LEU A 156 -3.86 -20.45 2.73
N ALA A 157 -2.66 -20.22 2.16
CA ALA A 157 -2.04 -18.92 2.19
C ALA A 157 -2.90 -17.86 1.47
N GLU A 158 -3.35 -18.13 0.25
CA GLU A 158 -4.23 -17.24 -0.50
C GLU A 158 -5.55 -17.00 0.23
N LEU A 159 -6.17 -18.06 0.76
CA LEU A 159 -7.44 -17.98 1.48
C LEU A 159 -7.34 -17.11 2.73
N GLU A 160 -6.32 -17.28 3.55
CA GLU A 160 -6.09 -16.47 4.76
C GLU A 160 -5.86 -15.00 4.40
N LEU A 161 -5.01 -14.71 3.39
CA LEU A 161 -4.74 -13.35 2.94
C LEU A 161 -5.98 -12.65 2.40
N LEU A 162 -6.73 -13.32 1.53
CA LEU A 162 -7.95 -12.76 0.94
C LEU A 162 -9.03 -12.56 1.99
N THR A 163 -9.19 -13.50 2.94
CA THR A 163 -10.15 -13.38 4.04
C THR A 163 -9.83 -12.20 4.95
N ALA A 164 -8.56 -12.06 5.37
CA ALA A 164 -8.11 -10.94 6.19
C ALA A 164 -8.28 -9.59 5.45
N THR A 165 -8.04 -9.59 4.13
CA THR A 165 -8.21 -8.39 3.30
C THR A 165 -9.68 -7.97 3.21
N VAL A 166 -10.60 -8.90 2.90
CA VAL A 166 -12.05 -8.62 2.85
C VAL A 166 -12.53 -8.09 4.19
N ALA A 167 -12.19 -8.77 5.29
CA ALA A 167 -12.55 -8.33 6.63
C ALA A 167 -12.01 -6.91 6.95
N THR A 168 -10.82 -6.58 6.48
CA THR A 168 -10.24 -5.25 6.64
C THR A 168 -10.99 -4.18 5.86
N LEU A 169 -11.36 -4.46 4.60
CA LEU A 169 -12.14 -3.54 3.78
C LEU A 169 -13.53 -3.30 4.38
N ASP A 170 -14.19 -4.36 4.86
CA ASP A 170 -15.48 -4.26 5.54
C ASP A 170 -15.38 -3.43 6.83
N ALA A 171 -14.37 -3.66 7.66
CA ALA A 171 -14.12 -2.89 8.88
C ALA A 171 -13.83 -1.40 8.61
N LEU A 172 -13.25 -1.09 7.45
CA LEU A 172 -13.02 0.29 6.98
C LEU A 172 -14.27 0.92 6.33
N GLY A 173 -15.37 0.16 6.19
CA GLY A 173 -16.59 0.62 5.52
C GLY A 173 -16.47 0.68 3.99
N LEU A 174 -15.53 -0.07 3.42
CA LEU A 174 -15.26 -0.20 1.98
C LEU A 174 -15.75 -1.56 1.45
N GLY A 175 -16.84 -2.08 1.98
CA GLY A 175 -17.48 -3.29 1.49
C GLY A 175 -17.95 -3.16 0.03
N GLY A 176 -18.17 -4.32 -0.62
CA GLY A 176 -18.61 -4.35 -2.02
C GLY A 176 -17.46 -4.29 -3.05
N CYS A 177 -16.22 -4.35 -2.59
CA CYS A 177 -15.06 -4.53 -3.47
C CYS A 177 -15.11 -5.87 -4.19
N THR A 178 -14.53 -5.90 -5.38
CA THR A 178 -14.34 -7.12 -6.19
C THR A 178 -12.88 -7.54 -6.09
N ILE A 179 -12.64 -8.83 -5.84
CA ILE A 179 -11.33 -9.45 -5.95
C ILE A 179 -11.19 -9.98 -7.37
N ARG A 180 -10.29 -9.42 -8.16
CA ARG A 180 -9.90 -9.94 -9.48
C ARG A 180 -8.79 -10.96 -9.27
N LEU A 181 -8.95 -12.17 -9.79
CA LEU A 181 -7.98 -13.26 -9.70
C LEU A 181 -7.43 -13.63 -11.07
N ASN A 182 -6.14 -13.95 -11.09
CA ASN A 182 -5.47 -14.62 -12.21
C ASN A 182 -4.35 -15.53 -11.67
N ASP A 183 -3.66 -16.20 -12.58
CA ASP A 183 -2.46 -16.99 -12.27
C ASP A 183 -1.39 -16.76 -13.34
N ARG A 184 -0.14 -16.75 -12.92
CA ARG A 184 1.01 -16.60 -13.86
C ARG A 184 1.06 -17.69 -14.91
N ARG A 185 0.60 -18.92 -14.60
CA ARG A 185 0.51 -20.04 -15.56
C ARG A 185 -0.48 -19.73 -16.68
N VAL A 186 -1.61 -19.09 -16.38
CA VAL A 186 -2.58 -18.63 -17.36
C VAL A 186 -1.95 -17.58 -18.28
N LEU A 187 -1.27 -16.59 -17.73
CA LEU A 187 -0.58 -15.56 -18.52
C LEU A 187 0.50 -16.15 -19.43
N GLN A 188 1.26 -17.14 -18.93
CA GLN A 188 2.25 -17.83 -19.73
C GLN A 188 1.62 -18.63 -20.89
N GLY A 189 0.45 -19.23 -20.65
CA GLY A 189 -0.32 -19.92 -21.67
C GLY A 189 -0.82 -18.97 -22.78
N ILE A 190 -1.34 -17.80 -22.40
CA ILE A 190 -1.77 -16.75 -23.34
C ILE A 190 -0.59 -16.31 -24.20
N LEU A 191 0.54 -15.96 -23.61
CA LEU A 191 1.74 -15.54 -24.34
C LEU A 191 2.28 -16.65 -25.24
N GLY A 192 2.22 -17.90 -24.78
CA GLY A 192 2.59 -19.07 -25.59
C GLY A 192 1.68 -19.24 -26.80
N SER A 193 0.35 -18.99 -26.68
CA SER A 193 -0.59 -19.06 -27.80
C SER A 193 -0.35 -17.96 -28.83
N TRP A 194 0.20 -16.82 -28.42
CA TRP A 194 0.63 -15.74 -29.32
C TRP A 194 2.00 -15.97 -29.94
N GLY A 195 2.67 -17.08 -29.63
CA GLY A 195 4.01 -17.37 -30.13
C GLY A 195 5.13 -16.55 -29.49
N VAL A 196 4.88 -15.91 -28.35
CA VAL A 196 5.87 -15.07 -27.66
C VAL A 196 6.99 -15.95 -27.11
N ALA A 197 8.22 -15.69 -27.54
CA ALA A 197 9.42 -16.35 -27.05
C ALA A 197 9.60 -16.14 -25.54
N GLU A 198 10.10 -17.15 -24.83
CA GLU A 198 10.17 -17.16 -23.36
C GLU A 198 10.92 -15.97 -22.80
N GLU A 199 12.02 -15.58 -23.43
CA GLU A 199 12.85 -14.43 -23.05
C GLU A 199 12.16 -13.07 -23.20
N LEU A 200 11.07 -12.99 -23.98
CA LEU A 200 10.30 -11.76 -24.21
C LEU A 200 9.03 -11.69 -23.34
N ARG A 201 8.64 -12.78 -22.68
CA ARG A 201 7.37 -12.87 -21.95
C ARG A 201 7.26 -11.84 -20.81
N GLU A 202 8.32 -11.64 -20.02
CA GLU A 202 8.29 -10.62 -18.97
C GLU A 202 8.05 -9.22 -19.54
N ARG A 203 8.67 -8.90 -20.67
CA ARG A 203 8.48 -7.63 -21.37
C ARG A 203 7.07 -7.49 -21.93
N ALA A 204 6.50 -8.57 -22.44
CA ALA A 204 5.11 -8.62 -22.90
C ALA A 204 4.14 -8.34 -21.75
N LEU A 205 4.35 -8.93 -20.58
CA LEU A 205 3.52 -8.71 -19.39
C LEU A 205 3.57 -7.25 -18.91
N ILE A 206 4.74 -6.62 -18.93
CA ILE A 206 4.86 -5.17 -18.61
C ILE A 206 4.02 -4.31 -19.57
N THR A 207 3.90 -4.72 -20.82
CA THR A 207 3.07 -4.01 -21.81
C THR A 207 1.58 -4.28 -21.57
N ILE A 208 1.20 -5.53 -21.26
CA ILE A 208 -0.19 -5.90 -20.94
C ILE A 208 -0.67 -5.19 -19.65
N ASP A 209 0.18 -4.97 -18.65
CA ASP A 209 -0.14 -4.20 -17.42
C ASP A 209 -0.59 -2.76 -17.70
N LYS A 210 -0.40 -2.28 -18.93
CA LYS A 210 -0.88 -0.97 -19.37
C LYS A 210 -2.28 -0.99 -19.98
N LEU A 211 -2.94 -2.17 -20.04
CA LEU A 211 -4.20 -2.37 -20.75
C LEU A 211 -5.27 -1.35 -20.33
N ASP A 212 -5.43 -1.10 -19.04
CA ASP A 212 -6.38 -0.12 -18.49
C ASP A 212 -6.09 1.34 -18.95
N LYS A 213 -4.86 1.62 -19.41
CA LYS A 213 -4.42 2.98 -19.79
C LYS A 213 -4.44 3.23 -21.27
N ILE A 214 -4.04 2.24 -22.07
CA ILE A 214 -3.84 2.40 -23.52
C ILE A 214 -4.79 1.54 -24.36
N GLY A 215 -5.62 0.72 -23.70
CA GLY A 215 -6.59 -0.17 -24.34
C GLY A 215 -5.96 -1.31 -25.14
N THR A 216 -6.79 -2.23 -25.62
CA THR A 216 -6.37 -3.44 -26.35
C THR A 216 -5.57 -3.11 -27.61
N GLY A 217 -6.01 -2.12 -28.37
CA GLY A 217 -5.31 -1.65 -29.58
C GLY A 217 -3.94 -1.04 -29.28
N GLY A 218 -3.83 -0.28 -28.17
CA GLY A 218 -2.57 0.32 -27.75
C GLY A 218 -1.55 -0.72 -27.29
N VAL A 219 -2.00 -1.73 -26.51
CA VAL A 219 -1.15 -2.86 -26.10
C VAL A 219 -0.66 -3.64 -27.32
N ALA A 220 -1.56 -4.00 -28.25
CA ALA A 220 -1.20 -4.74 -29.46
C ALA A 220 -0.19 -3.97 -30.33
N ALA A 221 -0.36 -2.65 -30.48
CA ALA A 221 0.59 -1.82 -31.19
C ALA A 221 1.97 -1.80 -30.52
N GLU A 222 2.01 -1.59 -29.21
CA GLU A 222 3.28 -1.57 -28.45
C GLU A 222 4.00 -2.92 -28.50
N LEU A 223 3.28 -4.05 -28.40
CA LEU A 223 3.87 -5.39 -28.52
C LEU A 223 4.50 -5.62 -29.90
N ARG A 224 3.87 -5.13 -30.99
CA ARG A 224 4.44 -5.17 -32.34
C ARG A 224 5.67 -4.27 -32.47
N ASP A 225 5.58 -3.04 -32.02
CA ASP A 225 6.70 -2.08 -32.07
C ASP A 225 7.94 -2.59 -31.33
N LEU A 226 7.73 -3.38 -30.29
CA LEU A 226 8.78 -4.03 -29.53
C LEU A 226 9.29 -5.33 -30.17
N GLY A 227 8.68 -5.77 -31.28
CA GLY A 227 9.02 -7.05 -31.93
C GLY A 227 8.71 -8.29 -31.09
N ILE A 228 7.71 -8.20 -30.21
CA ILE A 228 7.32 -9.28 -29.30
C ILE A 228 6.30 -10.21 -29.97
N VAL A 229 5.44 -9.65 -30.84
CA VAL A 229 4.45 -10.39 -31.62
C VAL A 229 4.56 -10.01 -33.09
N ASP A 230 4.19 -10.94 -33.99
CA ASP A 230 4.23 -10.73 -35.42
C ASP A 230 3.08 -9.81 -35.90
N ASP A 231 3.29 -9.12 -37.03
CA ASP A 231 2.32 -8.23 -37.65
C ASP A 231 0.98 -8.93 -38.05
N GLY A 232 1.01 -10.23 -38.24
CA GLY A 232 -0.17 -11.03 -38.61
C GLY A 232 -1.04 -11.50 -37.44
N ALA A 233 -0.58 -11.32 -36.20
CA ALA A 233 -1.33 -11.74 -35.03
C ALA A 233 -2.39 -10.70 -34.66
N ASP A 234 -3.65 -11.11 -34.56
CA ASP A 234 -4.76 -10.23 -34.12
C ASP A 234 -4.84 -10.17 -32.60
N VAL A 235 -3.71 -9.76 -31.96
CA VAL A 235 -3.59 -9.65 -30.51
C VAL A 235 -4.62 -8.69 -29.92
N ALA A 236 -5.05 -7.67 -30.66
CA ALA A 236 -6.06 -6.73 -30.17
C ALA A 236 -7.43 -7.40 -30.00
N ALA A 237 -7.87 -8.21 -30.98
CA ALA A 237 -9.13 -8.95 -30.87
C ALA A 237 -9.04 -10.06 -29.78
N GLU A 238 -7.89 -10.72 -29.67
CA GLU A 238 -7.70 -11.72 -28.61
C GLU A 238 -7.71 -11.08 -27.21
N LEU A 239 -7.05 -9.94 -27.01
CA LEU A 239 -7.14 -9.18 -25.77
C LEU A 239 -8.59 -8.73 -25.47
N GLU A 240 -9.33 -8.27 -26.47
CA GLU A 240 -10.74 -7.90 -26.30
C GLU A 240 -11.57 -9.10 -25.82
N ALA A 241 -11.37 -10.28 -26.43
CA ALA A 241 -12.03 -11.50 -25.99
C ALA A 241 -11.66 -11.89 -24.55
N LEU A 242 -10.38 -11.70 -24.15
CA LEU A 242 -9.92 -11.96 -22.77
C LEU A 242 -10.54 -10.99 -21.76
N THR A 243 -10.76 -9.72 -22.09
CA THR A 243 -11.39 -8.75 -21.19
C THR A 243 -12.85 -9.05 -20.87
N THR A 244 -13.51 -9.85 -21.73
CA THR A 244 -14.90 -10.32 -21.53
C THR A 244 -14.98 -11.73 -20.96
N ALA A 245 -13.86 -12.37 -20.72
CA ALA A 245 -13.78 -13.71 -20.16
C ALA A 245 -14.26 -13.73 -18.69
N ASP A 246 -15.06 -14.73 -18.36
CA ASP A 246 -15.57 -14.95 -17.01
C ASP A 246 -15.47 -16.43 -16.59
N TRP A 247 -15.96 -16.75 -15.39
CA TRP A 247 -15.98 -18.12 -14.89
C TRP A 247 -16.83 -19.08 -15.74
N HIS A 248 -17.77 -18.58 -16.55
CA HIS A 248 -18.71 -19.40 -17.32
C HIS A 248 -18.10 -19.97 -18.60
N LEU A 249 -16.91 -19.52 -19.00
CA LEU A 249 -16.19 -20.07 -20.15
C LEU A 249 -15.98 -21.59 -20.09
N TYR A 250 -16.21 -22.22 -18.93
CA TYR A 250 -15.79 -23.61 -18.67
C TYR A 250 -16.86 -24.48 -18.04
N ASP A 251 -18.14 -24.13 -18.10
CA ASP A 251 -19.25 -24.95 -17.58
C ASP A 251 -19.46 -26.29 -18.35
N GLY A 252 -18.39 -26.81 -18.95
CA GLY A 252 -18.33 -28.16 -19.53
C GLY A 252 -18.93 -28.31 -20.94
N VAL A 253 -19.44 -27.23 -21.53
CA VAL A 253 -20.12 -27.28 -22.84
C VAL A 253 -19.19 -26.93 -24.00
N VAL A 254 -18.09 -26.25 -23.76
CA VAL A 254 -17.11 -25.84 -24.78
C VAL A 254 -15.71 -26.31 -24.37
N PRO A 255 -14.88 -26.87 -25.30
CA PRO A 255 -13.52 -27.20 -24.93
C PRO A 255 -12.79 -25.92 -24.47
N PRO A 256 -12.04 -25.98 -23.37
CA PRO A 256 -11.32 -24.81 -22.86
C PRO A 256 -10.33 -24.32 -23.92
N PRO A 257 -10.07 -23.00 -23.95
CA PRO A 257 -9.06 -22.44 -24.85
C PRO A 257 -7.70 -23.12 -24.64
N THR A 258 -6.94 -23.20 -25.71
CA THR A 258 -5.61 -23.85 -25.68
C THR A 258 -4.60 -23.13 -24.79
N TRP A 259 -4.80 -21.87 -24.55
CA TRP A 259 -3.98 -21.03 -23.66
C TRP A 259 -4.26 -21.25 -22.16
N LEU A 260 -5.39 -21.88 -21.81
CA LEU A 260 -5.76 -22.02 -20.42
C LEU A 260 -5.02 -23.17 -19.75
N ASP A 261 -4.21 -22.85 -18.75
CA ASP A 261 -3.71 -23.85 -17.82
C ASP A 261 -4.85 -24.35 -16.92
N ARG A 262 -5.22 -25.62 -17.08
CA ARG A 262 -6.38 -26.21 -16.41
C ARG A 262 -6.19 -26.35 -14.91
N ASP A 263 -4.96 -26.64 -14.48
CA ASP A 263 -4.66 -26.81 -13.05
C ASP A 263 -4.70 -25.45 -12.36
N ALA A 264 -4.12 -24.42 -12.98
CA ALA A 264 -4.23 -23.04 -12.49
C ALA A 264 -5.68 -22.58 -12.38
N TYR A 265 -6.49 -22.85 -13.42
CA TYR A 265 -7.90 -22.48 -13.38
C TYR A 265 -8.69 -23.23 -12.29
N ALA A 266 -8.42 -24.52 -12.11
CA ALA A 266 -9.03 -25.32 -11.05
C ALA A 266 -8.68 -24.76 -9.65
N ASP A 267 -7.42 -24.38 -9.44
CA ASP A 267 -6.96 -23.74 -8.20
C ASP A 267 -7.73 -22.43 -7.92
N LEU A 268 -7.84 -21.55 -8.94
CA LEU A 268 -8.59 -20.29 -8.81
C LEU A 268 -10.07 -20.52 -8.55
N LEU A 269 -10.68 -21.50 -9.19
CA LEU A 269 -12.09 -21.86 -8.99
C LEU A 269 -12.33 -22.39 -7.58
N ALA A 270 -11.40 -23.20 -7.05
CA ALA A 270 -11.46 -23.69 -5.67
C ALA A 270 -11.38 -22.55 -4.64
N LEU A 271 -10.51 -21.55 -4.86
CA LEU A 271 -10.46 -20.34 -4.03
C LEU A 271 -11.80 -19.61 -4.02
N ARG A 272 -12.39 -19.37 -5.20
CA ARG A 272 -13.70 -18.73 -5.33
C ARG A 272 -14.79 -19.49 -4.57
N GLN A 273 -14.85 -20.81 -4.74
CA GLN A 273 -15.88 -21.66 -4.11
C GLN A 273 -15.75 -21.69 -2.59
N THR A 274 -14.53 -21.58 -2.07
CA THR A 274 -14.27 -21.56 -0.62
C THR A 274 -14.65 -20.22 0.02
N MET A 275 -14.78 -19.15 -0.77
CA MET A 275 -15.12 -17.80 -0.31
C MET A 275 -16.46 -17.30 -0.92
N PRO A 276 -17.61 -17.94 -0.65
CA PRO A 276 -18.88 -17.65 -1.34
C PRO A 276 -19.47 -16.26 -1.03
N HIS A 277 -18.98 -15.60 0.02
CA HIS A 277 -19.42 -14.25 0.42
C HIS A 277 -18.59 -13.15 -0.19
N ALA A 278 -17.43 -13.47 -0.78
CA ALA A 278 -16.58 -12.51 -1.46
C ALA A 278 -16.95 -12.44 -2.95
N LYS A 279 -17.00 -11.22 -3.49
CA LYS A 279 -17.14 -11.04 -4.93
C LYS A 279 -15.79 -11.28 -5.58
N ILE A 280 -15.65 -12.44 -6.23
CA ILE A 280 -14.39 -12.86 -6.88
C ILE A 280 -14.65 -13.03 -8.37
N GLU A 281 -13.85 -12.36 -9.19
CA GLU A 281 -13.90 -12.39 -10.66
C GLU A 281 -12.61 -12.98 -11.22
N PHE A 282 -12.72 -13.84 -12.24
CA PHE A 282 -11.58 -14.30 -13.02
C PHE A 282 -11.26 -13.24 -14.07
N ASP A 283 -10.00 -12.84 -14.11
CA ASP A 283 -9.53 -11.85 -15.06
C ASP A 283 -8.20 -12.30 -15.70
N PRO A 284 -8.26 -12.99 -16.84
CA PRO A 284 -7.07 -13.51 -17.49
C PRO A 284 -6.11 -12.42 -17.99
N THR A 285 -6.56 -11.15 -18.02
CA THR A 285 -5.72 -10.00 -18.41
C THR A 285 -5.04 -9.34 -17.22
N LEU A 286 -5.40 -9.72 -15.97
CA LEU A 286 -4.77 -9.17 -14.77
C LEU A 286 -3.29 -9.53 -14.75
N VAL A 287 -2.46 -8.51 -14.83
CA VAL A 287 -1.01 -8.60 -14.65
C VAL A 287 -0.63 -7.76 -13.43
N ARG A 288 0.26 -8.27 -12.59
CA ARG A 288 0.85 -7.49 -11.50
C ARG A 288 2.27 -7.11 -11.88
N GLY A 289 2.58 -5.81 -11.79
CA GLY A 289 3.81 -5.19 -12.30
C GLY A 289 5.12 -5.55 -11.61
N MET A 290 5.13 -6.55 -10.72
CA MET A 290 6.35 -7.03 -10.06
C MET A 290 6.67 -8.43 -10.62
N GLY A 291 7.76 -8.55 -11.35
CA GLY A 291 8.19 -9.78 -12.04
C GLY A 291 8.55 -10.97 -11.14
N TYR A 292 8.26 -10.90 -9.83
CA TYR A 292 8.58 -11.96 -8.88
C TYR A 292 7.43 -12.94 -8.59
N TYR A 293 6.20 -12.68 -9.06
CA TYR A 293 5.08 -13.59 -8.83
C TYR A 293 5.25 -14.89 -9.61
N THR A 294 4.93 -16.01 -8.98
CA THR A 294 5.14 -17.38 -9.51
C THR A 294 3.85 -18.17 -9.71
N GLY A 295 2.73 -17.73 -9.13
CA GLY A 295 1.46 -18.43 -9.17
C GLY A 295 0.28 -17.47 -9.17
N THR A 296 -0.69 -17.68 -8.28
CA THR A 296 -1.89 -16.86 -8.12
C THR A 296 -1.52 -15.39 -7.89
N ILE A 297 -2.24 -14.52 -8.59
CA ILE A 297 -2.19 -13.06 -8.42
C ILE A 297 -3.59 -12.53 -8.20
N PHE A 298 -3.71 -11.48 -7.39
CA PHE A 298 -4.99 -10.88 -7.05
C PHE A 298 -4.92 -9.37 -6.90
N GLU A 299 -6.03 -8.72 -7.19
CA GLU A 299 -6.20 -7.28 -7.13
C GLU A 299 -7.57 -6.92 -6.57
N ILE A 300 -7.64 -5.85 -5.79
CA ILE A 300 -8.90 -5.31 -5.27
C ILE A 300 -9.37 -4.16 -6.15
N ALA A 301 -10.52 -4.33 -6.79
CA ALA A 301 -11.24 -3.30 -7.50
C ALA A 301 -12.41 -2.78 -6.65
N HIS A 302 -12.63 -1.46 -6.67
CA HIS A 302 -13.78 -0.84 -6.02
C HIS A 302 -14.71 -0.28 -7.11
N PRO A 303 -16.05 -0.45 -6.98
CA PRO A 303 -17.00 -0.06 -8.03
C PRO A 303 -16.95 1.44 -8.39
N ASP A 304 -16.63 2.29 -7.40
CA ASP A 304 -16.63 3.74 -7.59
C ASP A 304 -15.25 4.32 -8.00
N PHE A 305 -14.24 3.46 -8.17
CA PHE A 305 -12.88 3.91 -8.47
C PHE A 305 -12.27 3.15 -9.65
N GLY A 306 -11.75 3.90 -10.60
CA GLY A 306 -11.06 3.35 -11.78
C GLY A 306 -9.62 2.90 -11.50
N TYR A 307 -9.25 2.58 -10.25
CA TYR A 307 -7.93 2.11 -9.89
C TYR A 307 -7.97 1.10 -8.74
N SER A 308 -6.98 0.21 -8.71
CA SER A 308 -6.81 -0.81 -7.69
C SER A 308 -6.62 -0.23 -6.29
N LEU A 309 -7.28 -0.81 -5.28
CA LEU A 309 -7.10 -0.47 -3.86
C LEU A 309 -6.02 -1.31 -3.17
N GLY A 310 -5.56 -2.37 -3.80
CA GLY A 310 -4.53 -3.25 -3.27
C GLY A 310 -4.32 -4.45 -4.16
N GLY A 311 -3.33 -5.25 -3.85
CA GLY A 311 -3.10 -6.48 -4.59
C GLY A 311 -1.88 -7.22 -4.12
N GLY A 312 -1.74 -8.45 -4.60
CA GLY A 312 -0.70 -9.36 -4.18
C GLY A 312 -0.62 -10.60 -5.04
N GLY A 313 -0.03 -11.63 -4.50
CA GLY A 313 0.08 -12.94 -5.13
C GLY A 313 1.19 -13.80 -4.53
N ARG A 314 1.35 -14.99 -5.10
CA ARG A 314 2.36 -15.98 -4.72
C ARG A 314 3.71 -15.63 -5.34
N TYR A 315 4.78 -15.70 -4.54
CA TYR A 315 6.14 -15.32 -4.94
C TYR A 315 7.24 -16.26 -4.38
N ASP A 316 7.06 -17.55 -4.55
CA ASP A 316 7.88 -18.62 -3.95
C ASP A 316 9.38 -18.45 -4.22
N GLY A 317 9.78 -18.00 -5.41
CA GLY A 317 11.18 -17.80 -5.77
C GLY A 317 11.88 -16.60 -5.12
N MET A 318 11.12 -15.68 -4.49
CA MET A 318 11.70 -14.44 -3.93
C MET A 318 12.58 -14.71 -2.71
N ILE A 319 12.10 -15.55 -1.81
CA ILE A 319 12.86 -15.95 -0.60
C ILE A 319 14.10 -16.77 -0.98
N GLY A 320 13.98 -17.57 -2.03
CA GLY A 320 15.07 -18.40 -2.54
C GLY A 320 16.31 -17.63 -2.96
N ARG A 321 16.15 -16.40 -3.41
CA ARG A 321 17.28 -15.50 -3.76
C ARG A 321 18.20 -15.21 -2.58
N PHE A 322 17.68 -15.24 -1.36
CA PHE A 322 18.45 -15.03 -0.13
C PHE A 322 18.91 -16.33 0.51
N LEU A 323 18.20 -17.45 0.28
CA LEU A 323 18.47 -18.73 0.95
C LEU A 323 19.10 -19.79 0.04
N GLY A 324 19.10 -19.58 -1.30
CA GLY A 324 19.55 -20.57 -2.26
C GLY A 324 18.62 -21.78 -2.43
N GLN A 325 17.41 -21.72 -1.88
CA GLN A 325 16.34 -22.72 -2.03
C GLN A 325 14.99 -22.03 -2.01
N ASP A 326 14.06 -22.46 -2.83
CA ASP A 326 12.71 -21.90 -2.87
C ASP A 326 11.97 -22.15 -1.55
N VAL A 327 11.22 -21.14 -1.12
CA VAL A 327 10.35 -21.18 0.05
C VAL A 327 8.99 -20.62 -0.35
N PRO A 328 7.90 -21.40 -0.16
CA PRO A 328 6.57 -20.93 -0.49
C PRO A 328 6.27 -19.60 0.20
N ALA A 329 5.80 -18.63 -0.55
CA ALA A 329 5.44 -17.32 -0.02
C ALA A 329 4.31 -16.69 -0.84
N CYS A 330 3.35 -16.11 -0.13
CA CYS A 330 2.25 -15.36 -0.72
C CYS A 330 2.02 -14.09 0.12
N GLY A 331 1.69 -12.97 -0.51
CA GLY A 331 1.51 -11.72 0.20
C GLY A 331 0.48 -10.81 -0.45
N PHE A 332 -0.02 -9.86 0.34
CA PHE A 332 -0.97 -8.84 -0.08
C PHE A 332 -0.60 -7.48 0.49
N SER A 333 -0.71 -6.45 -0.33
CA SER A 333 -0.49 -5.05 0.05
C SER A 333 -1.74 -4.22 -0.19
N ILE A 334 -2.23 -3.55 0.86
CA ILE A 334 -3.27 -2.53 0.76
C ILE A 334 -2.65 -1.21 0.30
N GLY A 335 -3.24 -0.60 -0.72
CA GLY A 335 -2.89 0.73 -1.20
C GLY A 335 -3.39 1.83 -0.24
N PHE A 336 -2.74 1.96 0.90
CA PHE A 336 -3.17 2.77 2.04
C PHE A 336 -3.55 4.21 1.69
N GLU A 337 -2.76 4.90 0.86
CA GLU A 337 -3.04 6.29 0.47
C GLU A 337 -4.38 6.43 -0.27
N ARG A 338 -4.70 5.43 -1.10
CA ARG A 338 -5.96 5.40 -1.86
C ARG A 338 -7.15 5.14 -0.95
N ILE A 339 -6.97 4.23 0.03
CA ILE A 339 -8.02 3.89 0.99
C ILE A 339 -8.34 5.07 1.90
N VAL A 340 -7.32 5.75 2.44
CA VAL A 340 -7.54 6.91 3.33
C VAL A 340 -8.31 8.03 2.65
N ASP A 341 -8.11 8.23 1.35
CA ASP A 341 -8.84 9.25 0.57
C ASP A 341 -10.35 8.91 0.45
N LEU A 342 -10.73 7.63 0.61
CA LEU A 342 -12.12 7.14 0.54
C LEU A 342 -12.84 7.12 1.87
N LEU A 343 -12.09 7.08 2.98
CA LEU A 343 -12.69 6.95 4.30
C LEU A 343 -13.50 8.18 4.66
N ALA A 344 -14.78 7.96 4.94
CA ALA A 344 -15.60 8.96 5.63
C ALA A 344 -14.96 9.26 6.99
N VAL A 345 -14.96 10.55 7.38
CA VAL A 345 -14.54 10.92 8.72
C VAL A 345 -15.54 10.35 9.71
N ARG A 346 -15.19 9.21 10.34
CA ARG A 346 -15.95 8.67 11.46
C ARG A 346 -15.29 9.12 12.76
N ASP A 347 -16.07 9.77 13.59
CA ASP A 347 -15.64 10.23 14.93
C ASP A 347 -15.84 9.16 16.03
N GLU A 348 -16.19 7.95 15.64
CA GLU A 348 -16.52 6.87 16.58
C GLU A 348 -15.28 6.41 17.35
N GLY A 349 -15.33 6.50 18.67
CA GLY A 349 -14.32 5.96 19.59
C GLY A 349 -13.18 6.89 19.97
N ARG A 350 -13.12 8.12 19.50
CA ARG A 350 -12.11 9.05 19.99
C ARG A 350 -12.47 9.60 21.37
N PRO A 351 -11.47 9.83 22.25
CA PRO A 351 -11.70 10.51 23.51
C PRO A 351 -12.33 11.88 23.29
N ARG A 352 -13.29 12.26 24.15
CA ARG A 352 -13.83 13.61 24.18
C ARG A 352 -12.70 14.62 24.19
N SER A 353 -12.80 15.67 23.36
CA SER A 353 -11.76 16.68 23.21
C SER A 353 -12.32 18.08 23.52
N VAL A 354 -11.63 18.80 24.39
CA VAL A 354 -12.09 20.10 24.85
C VAL A 354 -11.00 21.16 24.78
N VAL A 355 -11.43 22.39 24.51
CA VAL A 355 -10.56 23.56 24.59
C VAL A 355 -10.93 24.39 25.80
N LEU A 356 -9.96 24.65 26.65
CA LEU A 356 -10.07 25.56 27.78
C LEU A 356 -9.59 26.95 27.33
N VAL A 357 -10.53 27.88 27.17
CA VAL A 357 -10.26 29.28 26.80
C VAL A 357 -10.01 30.06 28.07
N TYR A 358 -8.77 30.37 28.38
CA TYR A 358 -8.40 30.96 29.65
C TYR A 358 -8.18 32.47 29.58
N ASP A 359 -8.56 33.17 30.65
CA ASP A 359 -8.18 34.56 30.89
C ASP A 359 -6.68 34.60 31.26
N PRO A 360 -5.88 35.50 30.65
CA PRO A 360 -4.46 35.66 30.97
C PRO A 360 -4.10 35.93 32.43
N ALA A 361 -5.05 36.37 33.23
CA ALA A 361 -4.86 36.62 34.65
C ALA A 361 -4.99 35.34 35.52
N VAL A 362 -5.45 34.22 34.94
CA VAL A 362 -5.57 32.96 35.67
C VAL A 362 -4.19 32.39 35.91
N GLU A 363 -3.91 31.98 37.15
CA GLU A 363 -2.64 31.40 37.56
C GLU A 363 -2.37 30.09 36.81
N PRO A 364 -1.14 29.87 36.26
CA PRO A 364 -0.78 28.66 35.55
C PRO A 364 -1.02 27.37 36.35
N ALA A 365 -0.86 27.41 37.68
CA ALA A 365 -1.11 26.27 38.57
C ALA A 365 -2.59 25.82 38.50
N THR A 366 -3.53 26.74 38.48
CA THR A 366 -4.96 26.46 38.31
C THR A 366 -5.24 25.81 36.96
N LEU A 367 -4.68 26.36 35.89
CA LEU A 367 -4.84 25.79 34.54
C LEU A 367 -4.32 24.35 34.50
N LEU A 368 -3.14 24.08 35.01
CA LEU A 368 -2.56 22.74 35.06
C LEU A 368 -3.38 21.76 35.89
N LYS A 369 -3.94 22.20 37.04
CA LYS A 369 -4.84 21.39 37.86
C LYS A 369 -6.07 20.98 37.06
N LEU A 370 -6.78 21.92 36.41
CA LEU A 370 -7.96 21.66 35.60
C LEU A 370 -7.65 20.70 34.47
N LYS A 371 -6.52 20.90 33.76
CA LYS A 371 -6.08 19.99 32.70
C LYS A 371 -5.81 18.59 33.23
N HIS A 372 -5.15 18.48 34.38
CA HIS A 372 -4.85 17.17 35.02
C HIS A 372 -6.13 16.41 35.33
N GLU A 373 -7.11 17.05 35.95
CA GLU A 373 -8.41 16.45 36.28
C GLU A 373 -9.14 15.93 35.05
N LEU A 374 -9.19 16.73 33.96
CA LEU A 374 -9.84 16.35 32.71
C LEU A 374 -9.09 15.24 31.97
N VAL A 375 -7.76 15.30 31.92
CA VAL A 375 -6.94 14.26 31.28
C VAL A 375 -7.06 12.95 32.05
N ALA A 376 -7.11 12.98 33.39
CA ALA A 376 -7.33 11.79 34.19
C ALA A 376 -8.70 11.13 33.95
N SER A 377 -9.71 11.89 33.51
CA SER A 377 -11.01 11.36 33.06
C SER A 377 -11.04 10.91 31.61
N GLY A 378 -9.89 10.84 30.92
CA GLY A 378 -9.79 10.40 29.53
C GLY A 378 -10.09 11.50 28.50
N THR A 379 -10.19 12.77 28.91
CA THR A 379 -10.50 13.88 28.01
C THR A 379 -9.22 14.49 27.43
N ARG A 380 -9.18 14.69 26.11
CA ARG A 380 -8.11 15.45 25.42
C ARG A 380 -8.30 16.95 25.66
N VAL A 381 -7.28 17.63 26.20
CA VAL A 381 -7.39 19.04 26.62
C VAL A 381 -6.34 19.91 25.96
N ARG A 382 -6.78 21.02 25.35
CA ARG A 382 -5.92 22.10 24.80
C ARG A 382 -6.27 23.42 25.49
N PHE A 383 -5.25 24.23 25.77
CA PHE A 383 -5.44 25.61 26.21
C PHE A 383 -5.42 26.56 25.01
N GLU A 384 -6.35 27.51 25.01
CA GLU A 384 -6.32 28.67 24.14
C GLU A 384 -6.47 29.96 24.95
N ARG A 385 -5.66 30.94 24.62
CA ARG A 385 -5.77 32.24 25.27
C ARG A 385 -7.03 32.95 24.82
N ARG A 386 -7.76 33.57 25.74
CA ARG A 386 -8.93 34.39 25.43
C ARG A 386 -8.57 35.49 24.42
N VAL A 387 -9.34 35.58 23.34
CA VAL A 387 -9.16 36.56 22.26
C VAL A 387 -10.40 37.42 22.11
N LYS A 388 -10.25 38.60 21.52
CA LYS A 388 -11.39 39.53 21.27
C LYS A 388 -12.41 38.94 20.29
N ASN A 389 -11.95 38.21 19.28
CA ASN A 389 -12.82 37.54 18.29
C ASN A 389 -12.99 36.06 18.65
N ALA A 390 -13.91 35.77 19.54
CA ALA A 390 -14.22 34.41 19.98
C ALA A 390 -14.77 33.53 18.83
N ARG A 391 -15.46 34.12 17.85
CA ARG A 391 -16.03 33.37 16.71
C ARG A 391 -14.93 32.72 15.87
N ALA A 392 -13.92 33.47 15.49
CA ALA A 392 -12.80 32.93 14.71
C ALA A 392 -12.02 31.83 15.48
N LEU A 393 -11.91 31.98 16.82
CA LEU A 393 -11.34 30.93 17.67
C LEU A 393 -12.18 29.65 17.62
N PHE A 394 -13.51 29.78 17.76
CA PHE A 394 -14.38 28.59 17.75
C PHE A 394 -14.41 27.92 16.39
N GLU A 395 -14.50 28.66 15.28
CA GLU A 395 -14.38 28.10 13.93
C GLU A 395 -13.08 27.32 13.73
N ARG A 396 -11.96 27.87 14.22
CA ARG A 396 -10.65 27.18 14.14
C ARG A 396 -10.62 25.90 14.97
N VAL A 397 -11.05 25.94 16.25
CA VAL A 397 -10.96 24.75 17.11
C VAL A 397 -11.96 23.67 16.71
N THR A 398 -13.08 24.05 16.09
CA THR A 398 -14.00 23.09 15.44
C THR A 398 -13.32 22.41 14.25
N ALA A 399 -12.66 23.20 13.38
CA ALA A 399 -11.89 22.66 12.26
C ALA A 399 -10.72 21.75 12.72
N ASP A 400 -10.15 22.04 13.89
CA ASP A 400 -9.12 21.21 14.53
C ASP A 400 -9.71 19.94 15.19
N GLY A 401 -11.01 19.72 15.12
CA GLY A 401 -11.70 18.53 15.60
C GLY A 401 -11.88 18.49 17.12
N PHE A 402 -12.09 19.63 17.79
CA PHE A 402 -12.50 19.64 19.19
C PHE A 402 -14.02 19.61 19.33
N ASP A 403 -14.51 18.90 20.35
CA ASP A 403 -15.93 18.65 20.57
C ASP A 403 -16.59 19.81 21.34
N ALA A 404 -15.86 20.41 22.29
CA ALA A 404 -16.40 21.45 23.16
C ALA A 404 -15.37 22.47 23.60
N VAL A 405 -15.84 23.61 24.04
CA VAL A 405 -15.05 24.67 24.70
C VAL A 405 -15.61 25.01 26.09
N ALA A 406 -14.72 25.40 27.00
CA ALA A 406 -15.10 25.99 28.26
C ALA A 406 -14.23 27.22 28.55
N ASN A 407 -14.81 28.25 29.16
CA ASN A 407 -14.07 29.41 29.61
C ASN A 407 -13.51 29.19 31.02
N VAL A 408 -12.25 29.53 31.20
CA VAL A 408 -11.59 29.52 32.51
C VAL A 408 -11.36 30.94 32.96
N THR A 409 -11.96 31.32 34.08
CA THR A 409 -11.88 32.62 34.71
C THR A 409 -11.17 32.53 36.05
N LEU A 410 -10.95 33.67 36.69
CA LEU A 410 -10.36 33.71 38.05
C LEU A 410 -11.20 32.98 39.14
N GLU A 411 -12.50 32.79 38.84
CA GLU A 411 -13.44 32.10 39.76
C GLU A 411 -13.45 30.58 39.56
N THR A 412 -12.79 30.06 38.51
CA THR A 412 -12.77 28.65 38.20
C THR A 412 -11.78 27.91 39.11
N THR A 413 -12.25 26.99 39.93
CA THR A 413 -11.42 26.28 40.92
C THR A 413 -11.15 24.85 40.64
N ASP A 414 -12.05 24.17 39.91
CA ASP A 414 -11.98 22.72 39.56
C ASP A 414 -12.69 22.42 38.25
N ALA A 415 -12.49 21.21 37.72
CA ALA A 415 -13.07 20.81 36.43
C ALA A 415 -14.59 20.65 36.47
N ALA A 416 -15.20 20.40 37.66
CA ALA A 416 -16.64 20.28 37.80
C ALA A 416 -17.35 21.63 37.67
N SER A 417 -16.65 22.73 37.92
CA SER A 417 -17.17 24.12 37.76
C SER A 417 -17.16 24.61 36.29
N LEU A 418 -16.58 23.83 35.35
CA LEU A 418 -16.48 24.21 33.94
C LEU A 418 -17.82 24.04 33.22
N ALA A 419 -18.32 25.10 32.62
CA ALA A 419 -19.46 25.03 31.72
C ALA A 419 -18.99 24.80 30.27
N PHE A 420 -19.17 23.56 29.79
CA PHE A 420 -18.82 23.19 28.42
C PHE A 420 -19.91 23.59 27.45
N ARG A 421 -19.48 24.19 26.36
CA ARG A 421 -20.31 24.49 25.19
C ARG A 421 -19.84 23.59 24.05
N ASP A 422 -20.73 22.76 23.49
CA ASP A 422 -20.45 21.95 22.34
C ASP A 422 -20.18 22.77 21.08
N LEU A 423 -19.22 22.34 20.28
CA LEU A 423 -18.79 22.96 19.03
C LEU A 423 -19.45 22.30 17.80
N THR A 424 -19.86 21.05 17.96
CA THR A 424 -20.60 20.29 16.94
C THR A 424 -22.09 20.51 17.16
N ALA A 425 -22.66 21.44 16.41
CA ALA A 425 -24.09 21.62 16.23
C ALA A 425 -24.38 21.83 14.74
#